data_989ba86fc21b89f65bd3c4c8ba8e1c31
#
_entry.id   989ba86fc21b89f65bd3c4c8ba8e1c31
#
_cell.length_a   1.000
_cell.length_b   1.000
_cell.length_c   1.000
_cell.angle_alpha   90.00
_cell.angle_beta   90.00
_cell.angle_gamma   90.00
#
_symmetry.space_group_name_H-M   'P 1'
#
loop_
_entity.id
_entity.type
_entity.pdbx_description
1 polymer ?
#
loop_
_entity_poly.entity_id
_entity_poly.type
_entity_poly.pdbx_seq_one_letter_code
_entity_poly.pdbx_strand_id
1 'polypeptide(L)'
;MFYEKRRETVVMPAISDDDDDEEEDDEVADPDYVILTHNQDFPGPNDTGSCAKKKCIQPAVEVLQDSGSDSFSEDSDGDDDDNVQQAPQAQKPSKSSKSAARPTTWHKVDLNNTALPEYQHIPPEYIDIIDMPFQYFRRYFDAQMISHITYQTNLYAAQKDINTTFTTNENEVMTFLAILIYMGVVQLPSIEDYWAMETRVPQVANLMSSKRFRLLRRVIHFNDNTQITDTCDRFFKVRPLFTFLTTAFRHEPQIPKQSVDEVMVAYKGKTAGNLRQYIKNKPDKWGFKLFARASEDGFIHDIVLYQGKTTLDAHDVLLMNEQKVLGATSQIVAVLASTMSSPTTTAIFADNFFTSLELVWYLRVHKCRYTETARDNRIRKPPLKSIKEMDKKVVPRGICDYVTSDDGILAVRWKDKKTVTLLSTDMGVVPMSSVIRYCSETKMKEPVSCPAVIKSYNANMGGIDKSDMLVHLYRIPMKSKRWYLRLFAYVLDISLTNAWVVYR
;
A
#
# COMPACT_ATOMS: atom_id res chain seq x y z
N MET A 1 -23.36 -22.41 5.59
CA MET A 1 -23.30 -23.42 6.66
C MET A 1 -22.02 -24.21 6.54
N PHE A 2 -20.86 -23.59 6.86
CA PHE A 2 -19.55 -24.23 7.06
C PHE A 2 -18.52 -23.11 7.29
N TYR A 3 -18.44 -22.60 8.52
CA TYR A 3 -17.26 -21.98 9.11
C TYR A 3 -17.59 -21.58 10.57
N GLU A 4 -17.90 -22.58 11.35
CA GLU A 4 -17.77 -22.54 12.81
C GLU A 4 -16.95 -23.78 13.18
N LYS A 5 -15.65 -23.59 13.41
CA LYS A 5 -14.91 -24.43 14.36
C LYS A 5 -13.48 -23.89 14.61
N ARG A 6 -13.31 -23.58 15.91
CA ARG A 6 -12.07 -23.62 16.69
C ARG A 6 -10.87 -22.79 16.19
N ARG A 7 -10.66 -21.66 16.86
CA ARG A 7 -9.33 -21.14 17.13
C ARG A 7 -8.61 -22.15 18.06
N GLU A 8 -8.00 -23.15 17.51
CA GLU A 8 -6.82 -23.75 18.13
C GLU A 8 -5.66 -22.82 17.76
N THR A 9 -5.13 -22.19 18.78
CA THR A 9 -3.87 -21.44 18.70
C THR A 9 -2.80 -22.48 18.44
N VAL A 10 -2.49 -22.75 17.19
CA VAL A 10 -1.25 -23.42 16.83
C VAL A 10 -0.16 -22.42 17.20
N VAL A 11 0.46 -22.62 18.36
CA VAL A 11 1.70 -21.97 18.73
C VAL A 11 2.74 -22.53 17.77
N MET A 12 2.98 -21.82 16.67
CA MET A 12 4.16 -22.07 15.85
C MET A 12 5.36 -21.77 16.76
N PRO A 13 6.34 -22.68 16.84
CA PRO A 13 7.57 -22.40 17.57
C PRO A 13 8.15 -21.10 16.98
N ALA A 14 8.56 -20.19 17.85
CA ALA A 14 9.30 -19.00 17.46
C ALA A 14 10.53 -19.48 16.70
N ILE A 15 10.54 -19.26 15.39
CA ILE A 15 11.76 -19.41 14.59
C ILE A 15 12.67 -18.30 15.12
N SER A 16 13.75 -18.70 15.78
CA SER A 16 14.79 -17.79 16.21
C SER A 16 15.31 -17.07 14.97
N ASP A 17 15.25 -15.74 14.99
CA ASP A 17 15.72 -14.84 13.90
C ASP A 17 17.27 -14.82 13.78
N ASP A 18 17.99 -15.79 14.38
CA ASP A 18 19.45 -15.81 14.55
C ASP A 18 20.18 -16.76 13.59
N ASP A 19 19.50 -17.32 12.58
CA ASP A 19 20.22 -17.93 11.47
C ASP A 19 20.69 -16.81 10.51
N ASP A 20 21.73 -16.10 10.93
CA ASP A 20 22.68 -15.44 10.03
C ASP A 20 23.40 -16.54 9.22
N ASP A 21 22.69 -17.14 8.26
CA ASP A 21 23.35 -17.78 7.15
C ASP A 21 24.16 -16.69 6.45
N GLU A 22 25.47 -16.65 6.77
CA GLU A 22 26.49 -16.00 6.00
C GLU A 22 26.50 -16.65 4.61
N GLU A 23 25.43 -16.43 3.82
CA GLU A 23 25.61 -16.43 2.37
C GLU A 23 26.63 -15.31 2.13
N GLU A 24 27.85 -15.67 1.73
CA GLU A 24 28.79 -14.80 1.03
C GLU A 24 28.10 -14.31 -0.26
N ASP A 25 27.02 -13.52 -0.11
CA ASP A 25 26.64 -12.52 -1.06
C ASP A 25 27.79 -11.50 -0.94
N ASP A 26 28.77 -11.57 -1.87
CA ASP A 26 29.77 -10.55 -2.04
C ASP A 26 29.12 -9.20 -1.73
N GLU A 27 29.55 -8.55 -0.65
CA GLU A 27 29.11 -7.21 -0.24
C GLU A 27 29.56 -6.17 -1.26
N VAL A 28 29.15 -6.33 -2.49
CA VAL A 28 29.14 -5.23 -3.42
C VAL A 28 27.85 -4.48 -3.11
N ALA A 29 27.98 -3.44 -2.27
CA ALA A 29 26.99 -2.37 -2.18
C ALA A 29 26.56 -2.09 -3.63
N ASP A 30 25.24 -2.07 -3.87
CA ASP A 30 24.70 -1.79 -5.20
C ASP A 30 25.45 -0.56 -5.75
N PRO A 31 26.36 -0.71 -6.76
CA PRO A 31 27.24 0.37 -7.19
C PRO A 31 26.48 1.55 -7.79
N ASP A 32 25.18 1.38 -8.04
CA ASP A 32 24.29 2.39 -8.61
C ASP A 32 23.54 3.21 -7.54
N TYR A 33 23.79 2.94 -6.24
CA TYR A 33 23.17 3.71 -5.16
C TYR A 33 24.05 4.87 -4.73
N VAL A 34 23.95 6.00 -5.43
CA VAL A 34 24.59 7.27 -5.02
C VAL A 34 23.65 7.98 -4.03
N ILE A 35 24.07 8.07 -2.78
CA ILE A 35 23.47 8.99 -1.81
C ILE A 35 23.89 10.40 -2.19
N LEU A 36 23.00 11.16 -2.83
CA LEU A 36 23.21 12.60 -3.02
C LEU A 36 23.06 13.30 -1.67
N THR A 37 24.13 13.40 -0.92
CA THR A 37 24.25 14.37 0.17
C THR A 37 24.60 15.73 -0.43
N HIS A 38 23.64 16.64 -0.46
CA HIS A 38 23.89 18.05 -0.69
C HIS A 38 24.68 18.61 0.51
N ASN A 39 26.02 18.60 0.43
CA ASN A 39 26.88 19.53 1.13
C ASN A 39 27.78 20.18 0.09
N GLN A 40 27.42 21.41 -0.27
CA GLN A 40 28.34 22.33 -0.92
C GLN A 40 29.29 22.85 0.16
N ASP A 41 30.55 22.43 0.08
CA ASP A 41 31.65 23.20 0.65
C ASP A 41 32.83 23.22 -0.34
N PHE A 42 33.23 24.43 -0.70
CA PHE A 42 34.32 24.76 -1.61
C PHE A 42 35.68 24.47 -0.97
N PRO A 43 36.72 24.13 -1.74
CA PRO A 43 38.02 23.74 -1.22
C PRO A 43 38.92 24.95 -0.89
N GLY A 44 39.57 24.90 0.23
CA GLY A 44 40.73 25.71 0.57
C GLY A 44 42.02 24.82 0.67
N PRO A 45 43.21 25.32 0.38
CA PRO A 45 44.37 24.53 0.08
C PRO A 45 45.30 24.24 1.25
N ASN A 46 46.01 23.09 1.13
CA ASN A 46 47.31 22.75 1.77
C ASN A 46 47.41 22.58 3.28
N ASP A 47 47.75 21.40 3.77
CA ASP A 47 49.07 21.13 4.24
C ASP A 47 49.37 19.66 4.59
N THR A 48 50.61 19.32 4.41
CA THR A 48 51.32 18.07 4.59
C THR A 48 51.51 17.67 6.07
N GLY A 49 51.50 16.36 6.35
CA GLY A 49 52.36 15.91 7.44
C GLY A 49 51.84 14.85 8.43
N SER A 50 52.47 13.64 8.29
CA SER A 50 52.94 12.80 9.41
C SER A 50 51.96 11.96 10.25
N CYS A 51 52.16 10.70 10.10
CA CYS A 51 52.04 9.52 10.95
C CYS A 51 52.06 9.72 12.48
N ALA A 52 51.07 9.16 13.25
CA ALA A 52 51.30 8.44 14.50
C ALA A 52 50.10 7.62 14.96
N LYS A 53 50.35 6.38 15.37
CA LYS A 53 49.45 5.40 16.01
C LYS A 53 48.97 5.91 17.37
N LYS A 54 47.68 5.68 17.76
CA LYS A 54 47.32 5.02 19.03
C LYS A 54 45.81 5.03 19.37
N LYS A 55 45.36 3.85 19.82
CA LYS A 55 44.33 3.49 20.83
C LYS A 55 42.86 3.72 20.62
N CYS A 56 42.18 2.57 20.64
CA CYS A 56 40.74 2.39 20.91
C CYS A 56 40.24 3.21 22.11
N ILE A 57 39.21 3.98 21.90
CA ILE A 57 38.22 4.38 22.93
C ILE A 57 36.86 4.37 22.19
N GLN A 58 35.91 3.61 22.70
CA GLN A 58 34.53 3.66 22.27
C GLN A 58 33.95 5.03 22.58
N PRO A 59 33.24 5.67 21.66
CA PRO A 59 32.35 6.77 22.01
C PRO A 59 30.90 6.30 22.08
N ALA A 60 30.23 6.83 23.09
CA ALA A 60 28.81 6.76 23.33
C ALA A 60 27.99 7.16 22.08
N VAL A 61 26.86 6.46 21.88
CA VAL A 61 25.87 6.77 20.85
C VAL A 61 25.17 8.07 21.26
N GLU A 62 25.60 9.19 20.70
CA GLU A 62 24.78 10.40 20.61
C GLU A 62 23.77 10.20 19.45
N VAL A 63 22.51 10.15 19.84
CA VAL A 63 21.38 10.17 18.91
C VAL A 63 21.26 11.58 18.34
N LEU A 64 21.82 11.82 17.16
CA LEU A 64 21.50 13.00 16.38
C LEU A 64 20.06 12.84 15.86
N GLN A 65 19.18 13.64 16.41
CA GLN A 65 17.83 13.86 15.89
C GLN A 65 17.95 14.60 14.56
N ASP A 66 17.76 13.88 13.47
CA ASP A 66 17.60 14.49 12.15
C ASP A 66 16.16 14.95 11.99
N SER A 67 15.98 16.27 11.97
CA SER A 67 14.72 16.98 11.80
C SER A 67 14.29 16.98 10.33
N GLY A 68 13.59 15.95 9.89
CA GLY A 68 13.12 15.87 8.50
C GLY A 68 12.09 14.79 8.20
N SER A 69 11.56 14.09 9.18
CA SER A 69 10.46 13.17 8.99
C SER A 69 9.13 13.89 9.24
N ASP A 70 8.36 14.17 8.18
CA ASP A 70 6.92 14.36 8.31
C ASP A 70 6.30 13.03 8.80
N SER A 71 6.60 12.67 10.05
CA SER A 71 5.82 11.68 10.75
C SER A 71 4.48 12.34 11.08
N PHE A 72 3.41 11.86 10.47
CA PHE A 72 2.07 12.13 10.96
C PHE A 72 1.98 11.51 12.35
N SER A 73 2.34 12.30 13.37
CA SER A 73 2.17 11.92 14.77
C SER A 73 0.69 11.87 15.09
N GLU A 74 0.27 10.77 15.69
CA GLU A 74 -0.98 10.68 16.41
C GLU A 74 -0.85 11.62 17.61
N ASP A 75 -1.50 12.78 17.57
CA ASP A 75 -1.61 13.68 18.70
C ASP A 75 -2.45 13.00 19.78
N SER A 76 -1.81 12.60 20.85
CA SER A 76 -2.47 12.33 22.13
C SER A 76 -2.65 13.66 22.84
N ASP A 77 -3.90 14.08 23.02
CA ASP A 77 -4.27 15.22 23.83
C ASP A 77 -3.79 15.03 25.26
N GLY A 78 -2.84 15.86 25.68
CA GLY A 78 -2.48 16.12 27.06
C GLY A 78 -2.45 17.63 27.27
N ASP A 79 -3.46 18.15 27.96
CA ASP A 79 -3.49 19.51 28.49
C ASP A 79 -2.40 19.65 29.56
N ASP A 80 -1.48 20.62 29.36
CA ASP A 80 -0.82 21.30 30.48
C ASP A 80 -0.45 22.72 30.05
N ASP A 81 -1.04 23.70 30.78
CA ASP A 81 -0.64 25.10 30.88
C ASP A 81 0.79 25.19 31.45
N ASP A 82 1.67 25.98 30.85
CA ASP A 82 2.40 27.00 31.57
C ASP A 82 3.30 27.88 30.69
N ASN A 83 3.19 29.10 30.95
CA ASN A 83 3.80 30.39 30.64
C ASN A 83 5.34 30.40 30.71
N VAL A 84 6.08 30.84 29.64
CA VAL A 84 7.34 31.63 29.75
C VAL A 84 7.76 32.31 28.40
N GLN A 85 7.82 33.63 28.47
CA GLN A 85 8.69 34.67 27.86
C GLN A 85 9.31 34.54 26.45
N GLN A 86 9.07 35.59 25.68
CA GLN A 86 9.50 35.97 24.32
C GLN A 86 11.02 36.21 24.18
N ALA A 87 11.58 35.80 23.04
CA ALA A 87 12.77 36.35 22.39
C ALA A 87 12.60 36.40 20.86
N PRO A 88 13.33 37.23 20.07
CA PRO A 88 12.81 37.96 18.92
C PRO A 88 12.76 37.19 17.60
N GLN A 89 11.79 37.59 16.76
CA GLN A 89 11.32 36.97 15.53
C GLN A 89 12.31 37.14 14.36
N ALA A 90 12.64 36.00 13.71
CA ALA A 90 13.09 35.96 12.34
C ALA A 90 11.85 35.85 11.40
N GLN A 91 11.83 36.63 10.34
CA GLN A 91 10.73 36.74 9.39
C GLN A 91 10.46 35.42 8.66
N LYS A 92 9.24 34.89 8.79
CA LYS A 92 8.74 33.69 8.05
C LYS A 92 8.39 34.08 6.62
N PRO A 93 8.66 33.18 5.61
CA PRO A 93 8.24 33.42 4.24
C PRO A 93 6.70 33.43 4.13
N SER A 94 6.20 34.29 3.26
CA SER A 94 4.79 34.57 3.03
C SER A 94 3.97 33.30 2.74
N LYS A 95 2.90 33.11 3.50
CA LYS A 95 1.90 32.06 3.27
C LYS A 95 1.23 32.29 1.91
N SER A 96 1.35 31.31 1.00
CA SER A 96 0.53 31.22 -0.21
C SER A 96 -0.95 31.40 0.17
N SER A 97 -1.68 32.21 -0.59
CA SER A 97 -3.10 32.49 -0.41
C SER A 97 -3.90 31.19 -0.39
N LYS A 98 -4.41 30.80 0.79
CA LYS A 98 -5.42 29.75 0.90
C LYS A 98 -6.64 30.23 0.09
N SER A 99 -7.02 29.51 -0.96
CA SER A 99 -8.29 29.73 -1.65
C SER A 99 -9.40 29.76 -0.59
N ALA A 100 -10.29 30.76 -0.67
CA ALA A 100 -11.38 30.90 0.28
C ALA A 100 -12.20 29.60 0.31
N ALA A 101 -12.25 28.99 1.49
CA ALA A 101 -12.97 27.74 1.69
C ALA A 101 -14.45 27.95 1.36
N ARG A 102 -15.00 27.12 0.48
CA ARG A 102 -16.42 27.16 0.07
C ARG A 102 -17.31 27.04 1.31
N PRO A 103 -18.27 27.96 1.54
CA PRO A 103 -19.21 27.82 2.65
C PRO A 103 -20.08 26.57 2.43
N THR A 104 -20.25 25.76 3.47
CA THR A 104 -21.08 24.56 3.43
C THR A 104 -22.22 24.76 4.41
N THR A 105 -23.47 24.73 3.95
CA THR A 105 -24.66 24.76 4.79
C THR A 105 -25.12 23.34 5.09
N TRP A 106 -25.49 23.07 6.32
CA TRP A 106 -25.89 21.75 6.80
C TRP A 106 -27.35 21.73 7.27
N HIS A 107 -28.08 20.71 6.89
CA HIS A 107 -29.49 20.52 7.24
C HIS A 107 -29.70 19.20 7.99
N LYS A 108 -30.65 19.17 8.93
CA LYS A 108 -31.01 17.95 9.69
C LYS A 108 -31.93 17.06 8.86
N VAL A 109 -31.44 16.61 7.74
CA VAL A 109 -32.14 15.69 6.82
C VAL A 109 -31.22 14.53 6.46
N ASP A 110 -31.80 13.39 6.09
CA ASP A 110 -31.03 12.24 5.62
C ASP A 110 -30.68 12.37 4.13
N LEU A 111 -29.66 11.65 3.69
CA LEU A 111 -29.34 11.54 2.28
C LEU A 111 -30.34 10.61 1.58
N ASN A 112 -30.89 11.03 0.46
CA ASN A 112 -31.72 10.18 -0.38
C ASN A 112 -30.88 9.04 -0.97
N ASN A 113 -31.22 7.81 -0.61
CA ASN A 113 -30.58 6.61 -1.13
C ASN A 113 -31.03 6.38 -2.58
N THR A 114 -30.12 6.56 -3.53
CA THR A 114 -30.34 6.14 -4.91
C THR A 114 -29.46 4.92 -5.21
N ALA A 115 -30.01 3.91 -5.87
CA ALA A 115 -29.19 2.77 -6.31
C ALA A 115 -28.04 3.27 -7.21
N LEU A 116 -26.89 2.58 -7.16
CA LEU A 116 -25.87 2.79 -8.16
C LEU A 116 -26.45 2.41 -9.52
N PRO A 117 -26.16 3.17 -10.60
CA PRO A 117 -26.47 2.70 -11.95
C PRO A 117 -25.84 1.35 -12.20
N GLU A 118 -26.52 0.51 -12.99
CA GLU A 118 -25.98 -0.82 -13.32
C GLU A 118 -24.70 -0.66 -14.15
N TYR A 119 -23.65 -1.36 -13.74
CA TYR A 119 -22.43 -1.42 -14.52
C TYR A 119 -22.59 -2.43 -15.64
N GLN A 120 -22.60 -1.94 -16.87
CA GLN A 120 -22.57 -2.80 -18.04
C GLN A 120 -21.12 -3.10 -18.40
N HIS A 121 -20.66 -4.28 -18.01
CA HIS A 121 -19.37 -4.77 -18.48
C HIS A 121 -19.50 -5.14 -19.96
N ILE A 122 -18.71 -4.51 -20.81
CA ILE A 122 -18.50 -4.96 -22.19
C ILE A 122 -17.33 -5.95 -22.11
N PRO A 123 -17.58 -7.26 -22.23
CA PRO A 123 -16.48 -8.22 -22.22
C PRO A 123 -15.55 -7.92 -23.41
N PRO A 124 -14.22 -8.11 -23.25
CA PRO A 124 -13.30 -8.00 -24.38
C PRO A 124 -13.71 -8.97 -25.48
N GLU A 125 -13.52 -8.59 -26.77
CA GLU A 125 -13.96 -9.35 -27.95
C GLU A 125 -13.40 -10.77 -28.05
N TYR A 126 -12.32 -11.09 -27.35
CA TYR A 126 -11.79 -12.46 -27.31
C TYR A 126 -12.25 -13.14 -26.03
N ILE A 127 -13.34 -13.83 -26.15
CA ILE A 127 -13.71 -14.89 -25.21
C ILE A 127 -12.93 -16.14 -25.65
N ASP A 128 -11.63 -16.15 -25.43
CA ASP A 128 -10.96 -17.45 -25.34
C ASP A 128 -11.57 -18.15 -24.13
N ILE A 129 -12.08 -19.35 -24.35
CA ILE A 129 -12.56 -20.21 -23.27
C ILE A 129 -11.34 -20.45 -22.38
N ILE A 130 -11.25 -19.66 -21.30
CA ILE A 130 -10.14 -19.76 -20.36
C ILE A 130 -10.54 -20.81 -19.34
N ASP A 131 -10.06 -22.05 -19.55
CA ASP A 131 -10.40 -23.19 -18.70
C ASP A 131 -9.34 -23.46 -17.63
N MET A 132 -8.10 -22.95 -17.81
CA MET A 132 -6.98 -23.31 -16.97
C MET A 132 -6.52 -22.13 -16.08
N PRO A 133 -6.30 -22.33 -14.78
CA PRO A 133 -5.82 -21.28 -13.87
C PRO A 133 -4.56 -20.55 -14.36
N PHE A 134 -3.68 -21.26 -15.08
CA PHE A 134 -2.48 -20.68 -15.67
C PHE A 134 -2.78 -19.57 -16.69
N GLN A 135 -3.86 -19.67 -17.45
CA GLN A 135 -4.24 -18.65 -18.44
C GLN A 135 -4.64 -17.34 -17.76
N TYR A 136 -5.30 -17.41 -16.59
CA TYR A 136 -5.60 -16.21 -15.79
C TYR A 136 -4.33 -15.51 -15.29
N PHE A 137 -3.34 -16.28 -14.83
CA PHE A 137 -2.04 -15.70 -14.45
C PHE A 137 -1.34 -15.07 -15.66
N ARG A 138 -1.44 -15.67 -16.86
CA ARG A 138 -0.84 -15.16 -18.09
C ARG A 138 -1.44 -13.85 -18.58
N ARG A 139 -2.61 -13.42 -18.10
CA ARG A 139 -3.15 -12.09 -18.35
C ARG A 139 -2.29 -10.98 -17.72
N TYR A 140 -1.60 -11.29 -16.63
CA TYR A 140 -0.78 -10.34 -15.86
C TYR A 140 0.71 -10.51 -16.12
N PHE A 141 1.14 -11.74 -16.33
CA PHE A 141 2.50 -12.06 -16.81
C PHE A 141 2.44 -12.52 -18.26
N ASP A 142 2.09 -11.60 -19.14
CA ASP A 142 1.97 -11.85 -20.58
C ASP A 142 3.33 -12.04 -21.26
N ALA A 143 3.32 -12.26 -22.57
CA ALA A 143 4.54 -12.45 -23.35
C ALA A 143 5.42 -11.18 -23.34
N GLN A 144 4.80 -9.99 -23.34
CA GLN A 144 5.50 -8.73 -23.37
C GLN A 144 6.29 -8.50 -22.07
N MET A 145 5.65 -8.74 -20.91
CA MET A 145 6.32 -8.62 -19.61
C MET A 145 7.47 -9.63 -19.47
N ILE A 146 7.27 -10.89 -19.89
CA ILE A 146 8.31 -11.92 -19.84
C ILE A 146 9.48 -11.56 -20.75
N SER A 147 9.21 -11.12 -21.97
CA SER A 147 10.24 -10.66 -22.90
C SER A 147 11.03 -9.47 -22.34
N HIS A 148 10.34 -8.50 -21.72
CA HIS A 148 10.97 -7.38 -21.04
C HIS A 148 11.91 -7.83 -19.91
N ILE A 149 11.46 -8.71 -19.01
CA ILE A 149 12.28 -9.26 -17.92
C ILE A 149 13.50 -9.99 -18.48
N THR A 150 13.32 -10.79 -19.53
CA THR A 150 14.39 -11.54 -20.19
C THR A 150 15.45 -10.59 -20.76
N TYR A 151 15.00 -9.58 -21.51
CA TYR A 151 15.89 -8.57 -22.11
C TYR A 151 16.68 -7.81 -21.05
N GLN A 152 15.99 -7.27 -20.03
CA GLN A 152 16.63 -6.49 -18.95
C GLN A 152 17.61 -7.34 -18.11
N THR A 153 17.31 -8.61 -17.92
CA THR A 153 18.21 -9.55 -17.21
C THR A 153 19.48 -9.81 -17.99
N ASN A 154 19.38 -10.05 -19.31
CA ASN A 154 20.55 -10.24 -20.19
C ASN A 154 21.38 -8.95 -20.29
N LEU A 155 20.71 -7.80 -20.43
CA LEU A 155 21.36 -6.49 -20.47
C LEU A 155 22.15 -6.23 -19.19
N TYR A 156 21.53 -6.43 -18.03
CA TYR A 156 22.18 -6.24 -16.73
C TYR A 156 23.39 -7.18 -16.54
N ALA A 157 23.29 -8.45 -16.96
CA ALA A 157 24.40 -9.38 -16.89
C ALA A 157 25.59 -8.89 -17.74
N ALA A 158 25.34 -8.40 -18.96
CA ALA A 158 26.35 -7.84 -19.83
C ALA A 158 26.96 -6.52 -19.29
N GLN A 159 26.15 -5.67 -18.68
CA GLN A 159 26.61 -4.42 -18.03
C GLN A 159 27.50 -4.70 -16.80
N LYS A 160 27.18 -5.76 -16.04
CA LYS A 160 27.96 -6.14 -14.86
C LYS A 160 29.32 -6.76 -15.22
N ASP A 161 29.37 -7.57 -16.27
CA ASP A 161 30.58 -8.22 -16.76
C ASP A 161 30.49 -8.37 -18.27
N ILE A 162 31.29 -7.57 -18.98
CA ILE A 162 31.35 -7.56 -20.47
C ILE A 162 31.79 -8.90 -21.07
N ASN A 163 32.53 -9.71 -20.31
CA ASN A 163 32.97 -11.03 -20.72
C ASN A 163 32.01 -12.16 -20.28
N THR A 164 30.86 -11.80 -19.77
CA THR A 164 29.91 -12.81 -19.27
C THR A 164 29.45 -13.74 -20.39
N THR A 165 29.39 -15.02 -20.09
CA THR A 165 28.76 -16.04 -20.94
C THR A 165 27.29 -16.27 -20.53
N PHE A 166 26.78 -15.50 -19.58
CA PHE A 166 25.42 -15.64 -19.13
C PHE A 166 24.45 -15.11 -20.17
N THR A 167 23.53 -15.96 -20.56
CA THR A 167 22.33 -15.61 -21.33
C THR A 167 21.14 -16.37 -20.78
N THR A 168 19.95 -15.79 -20.86
CA THR A 168 18.70 -16.45 -20.53
C THR A 168 17.65 -16.19 -21.61
N ASN A 169 16.59 -16.99 -21.62
CA ASN A 169 15.48 -16.86 -22.56
C ASN A 169 14.14 -16.88 -21.80
N GLU A 170 13.06 -16.58 -22.51
CA GLU A 170 11.72 -16.46 -21.94
C GLU A 170 11.25 -17.74 -21.24
N ASN A 171 11.54 -18.92 -21.81
CA ASN A 171 11.17 -20.21 -21.21
C ASN A 171 11.90 -20.45 -19.89
N GLU A 172 13.18 -20.08 -19.82
CA GLU A 172 13.95 -20.22 -18.59
C GLU A 172 13.50 -19.22 -17.52
N VAL A 173 13.19 -17.99 -17.91
CA VAL A 173 12.59 -17.00 -17.00
C VAL A 173 11.25 -17.51 -16.48
N MET A 174 10.38 -18.04 -17.34
CA MET A 174 9.11 -18.66 -16.91
C MET A 174 9.30 -19.83 -15.95
N THR A 175 10.31 -20.68 -16.21
CA THR A 175 10.68 -21.78 -15.32
C THR A 175 11.14 -21.26 -13.96
N PHE A 176 11.95 -20.21 -13.94
CA PHE A 176 12.39 -19.54 -12.71
C PHE A 176 11.22 -18.98 -11.90
N LEU A 177 10.26 -18.29 -12.57
CA LEU A 177 9.04 -17.80 -11.91
C LEU A 177 8.20 -18.94 -11.35
N ALA A 178 8.03 -20.03 -12.09
CA ALA A 178 7.30 -21.21 -11.62
C ALA A 178 7.93 -21.83 -10.36
N ILE A 179 9.26 -21.89 -10.30
CA ILE A 179 10.00 -22.36 -9.13
C ILE A 179 9.74 -21.43 -7.94
N LEU A 180 9.81 -20.10 -8.11
CA LEU A 180 9.53 -19.14 -7.03
C LEU A 180 8.10 -19.29 -6.49
N ILE A 181 7.12 -19.46 -7.37
CA ILE A 181 5.71 -19.68 -7.00
C ILE A 181 5.58 -21.00 -6.23
N TYR A 182 6.22 -22.06 -6.70
CA TYR A 182 6.20 -23.35 -6.04
C TYR A 182 6.80 -23.28 -4.63
N MET A 183 7.90 -22.51 -4.45
CA MET A 183 8.51 -22.26 -3.14
C MET A 183 7.59 -21.48 -2.18
N GLY A 184 6.64 -20.70 -2.69
CA GLY A 184 5.58 -20.07 -1.88
C GLY A 184 4.59 -21.08 -1.32
N VAL A 185 4.31 -22.16 -2.06
CA VAL A 185 3.39 -23.24 -1.65
C VAL A 185 4.08 -24.27 -0.77
N VAL A 186 5.27 -24.72 -1.16
CA VAL A 186 6.08 -25.71 -0.43
C VAL A 186 7.30 -24.97 0.11
N GLN A 187 7.21 -24.51 1.34
CA GLN A 187 8.27 -23.74 1.99
C GLN A 187 9.24 -24.65 2.74
N LEU A 188 10.52 -24.58 2.39
CA LEU A 188 11.61 -25.22 3.11
C LEU A 188 12.46 -24.18 3.86
N PRO A 189 13.15 -24.56 4.94
CA PRO A 189 13.94 -23.63 5.75
C PRO A 189 15.03 -22.91 4.95
N SER A 190 15.76 -23.63 4.08
CA SER A 190 16.79 -23.06 3.21
C SER A 190 16.46 -23.28 1.73
N ILE A 191 16.97 -22.38 0.87
CA ILE A 191 16.88 -22.54 -0.60
C ILE A 191 17.63 -23.78 -1.07
N GLU A 192 18.75 -24.13 -0.43
CA GLU A 192 19.54 -25.32 -0.76
C GLU A 192 18.77 -26.61 -0.59
N ASP A 193 17.84 -26.66 0.37
CA ASP A 193 17.07 -27.85 0.72
C ASP A 193 16.24 -28.39 -0.44
N TYR A 194 15.82 -27.53 -1.38
CA TYR A 194 15.08 -27.99 -2.57
C TYR A 194 15.93 -28.91 -3.49
N TRP A 195 17.27 -28.82 -3.42
CA TRP A 195 18.22 -29.61 -4.21
C TRP A 195 19.05 -30.61 -3.39
N ALA A 196 19.07 -30.49 -2.07
CA ALA A 196 19.81 -31.40 -1.19
C ALA A 196 19.28 -32.83 -1.31
N MET A 197 20.15 -33.81 -1.14
CA MET A 197 19.80 -35.20 -1.39
C MET A 197 18.66 -35.70 -0.48
N GLU A 198 18.68 -35.28 0.79
CA GLU A 198 17.75 -35.72 1.84
C GLU A 198 16.39 -35.04 1.74
N THR A 199 16.34 -33.81 1.26
CA THR A 199 15.12 -32.98 1.24
C THR A 199 14.66 -32.63 -0.17
N ARG A 200 15.30 -33.25 -1.18
CA ARG A 200 15.12 -32.94 -2.61
C ARG A 200 13.65 -32.85 -3.01
N VAL A 201 13.30 -31.74 -3.64
CA VAL A 201 11.97 -31.51 -4.22
C VAL A 201 12.06 -31.67 -5.75
N PRO A 202 11.57 -32.81 -6.31
CA PRO A 202 11.72 -33.09 -7.75
C PRO A 202 11.09 -32.03 -8.64
N GLN A 203 9.98 -31.42 -8.22
CA GLN A 203 9.26 -30.37 -8.93
C GLN A 203 10.09 -29.08 -9.13
N VAL A 204 11.13 -28.91 -8.32
CA VAL A 204 12.08 -27.79 -8.43
C VAL A 204 13.39 -28.29 -9.04
N ALA A 205 13.98 -29.32 -8.45
CA ALA A 205 15.32 -29.78 -8.74
C ALA A 205 15.48 -30.41 -10.14
N ASN A 206 14.38 -30.92 -10.75
CA ASN A 206 14.38 -31.45 -12.10
C ASN A 206 14.17 -30.37 -13.19
N LEU A 207 13.61 -29.20 -12.82
CA LEU A 207 13.39 -28.10 -13.76
C LEU A 207 14.64 -27.25 -13.97
N MET A 208 15.40 -27.00 -12.91
CA MET A 208 16.59 -26.15 -12.97
C MET A 208 17.61 -26.60 -11.92
N SER A 209 18.91 -26.55 -12.26
CA SER A 209 19.96 -26.83 -11.27
C SER A 209 20.07 -25.68 -10.24
N SER A 210 20.46 -26.00 -8.99
CA SER A 210 20.68 -25.01 -7.93
C SER A 210 21.63 -23.88 -8.36
N LYS A 211 22.74 -24.23 -9.04
CA LYS A 211 23.71 -23.26 -9.55
C LYS A 211 23.06 -22.28 -10.54
N ARG A 212 22.20 -22.79 -11.45
CA ARG A 212 21.53 -21.96 -12.45
C ARG A 212 20.45 -21.08 -11.82
N PHE A 213 19.69 -21.63 -10.90
CA PHE A 213 18.67 -20.88 -10.16
C PHE A 213 19.29 -19.69 -9.39
N ARG A 214 20.39 -19.95 -8.65
CA ARG A 214 21.10 -18.89 -7.91
C ARG A 214 21.70 -17.85 -8.84
N LEU A 215 22.22 -18.27 -10.00
CA LEU A 215 22.75 -17.33 -11.00
C LEU A 215 21.66 -16.42 -11.57
N LEU A 216 20.50 -16.98 -11.96
CA LEU A 216 19.34 -16.19 -12.39
C LEU A 216 18.87 -15.23 -11.29
N ARG A 217 18.73 -15.73 -10.05
CA ARG A 217 18.37 -14.89 -8.89
C ARG A 217 19.35 -13.75 -8.66
N ARG A 218 20.64 -13.95 -8.98
CA ARG A 218 21.69 -12.92 -8.86
C ARG A 218 21.59 -11.85 -9.95
N VAL A 219 21.24 -12.21 -11.18
CA VAL A 219 21.27 -11.28 -12.32
C VAL A 219 19.90 -10.76 -12.74
N ILE A 220 18.79 -11.31 -12.23
CA ILE A 220 17.45 -10.88 -12.62
C ILE A 220 17.27 -9.37 -12.38
N HIS A 221 16.81 -8.68 -13.43
CA HIS A 221 16.67 -7.23 -13.45
C HIS A 221 15.46 -6.80 -14.29
N PHE A 222 14.95 -5.57 -14.07
CA PHE A 222 13.66 -5.14 -14.62
C PHE A 222 13.72 -3.79 -15.32
N ASN A 223 14.87 -3.10 -15.25
CA ASN A 223 15.07 -1.83 -15.92
C ASN A 223 16.56 -1.58 -16.19
N ASP A 224 16.89 -0.73 -17.16
CA ASP A 224 18.26 -0.41 -17.51
C ASP A 224 18.85 0.63 -16.55
N ASN A 225 19.80 0.22 -15.72
CA ASN A 225 20.45 1.10 -14.74
C ASN A 225 21.19 2.28 -15.36
N THR A 226 21.62 2.20 -16.63
CA THR A 226 22.31 3.31 -17.31
C THR A 226 21.36 4.46 -17.65
N GLN A 227 20.04 4.21 -17.62
CA GLN A 227 19.01 5.20 -17.88
C GLN A 227 18.50 5.89 -16.60
N ILE A 228 19.12 5.59 -15.45
CA ILE A 228 18.85 6.34 -14.24
C ILE A 228 19.38 7.77 -14.45
N THR A 229 18.48 8.64 -14.85
CA THR A 229 18.71 10.09 -14.83
C THR A 229 18.40 10.61 -13.42
N ASP A 230 18.67 11.89 -13.13
CA ASP A 230 18.23 12.58 -11.89
C ASP A 230 16.69 12.62 -11.77
N THR A 231 16.05 11.51 -12.08
CA THR A 231 14.60 11.39 -12.00
C THR A 231 14.18 11.30 -10.56
N CYS A 232 13.07 11.90 -10.25
CA CYS A 232 12.45 11.80 -8.94
C CYS A 232 11.94 10.36 -8.65
N ASP A 233 11.99 9.41 -9.59
CA ASP A 233 11.48 8.05 -9.40
C ASP A 233 12.48 7.13 -8.71
N ARG A 234 12.29 6.94 -7.43
CA ARG A 234 13.12 6.07 -6.58
C ARG A 234 12.77 4.58 -6.70
N PHE A 235 11.64 4.24 -7.33
CA PHE A 235 11.25 2.87 -7.67
C PHE A 235 11.63 2.49 -9.11
N PHE A 236 12.48 3.28 -9.77
CA PHE A 236 12.89 3.10 -11.17
C PHE A 236 13.19 1.63 -11.53
N LYS A 237 13.93 0.90 -10.66
CA LYS A 237 14.31 -0.50 -10.90
C LYS A 237 13.13 -1.46 -11.07
N VAL A 238 11.97 -1.17 -10.50
CA VAL A 238 10.76 -2.01 -10.58
C VAL A 238 9.58 -1.33 -11.25
N ARG A 239 9.71 -0.06 -11.59
CA ARG A 239 8.64 0.71 -12.21
C ARG A 239 7.99 0.02 -13.41
N PRO A 240 8.76 -0.55 -14.39
CA PRO A 240 8.15 -1.24 -15.52
C PRO A 240 7.23 -2.39 -15.11
N LEU A 241 7.60 -3.18 -14.09
CA LEU A 241 6.76 -4.29 -13.61
C LEU A 241 5.41 -3.79 -13.10
N PHE A 242 5.41 -2.74 -12.28
CA PHE A 242 4.16 -2.17 -11.76
C PHE A 242 3.34 -1.51 -12.86
N THR A 243 3.96 -0.90 -13.87
CA THR A 243 3.26 -0.32 -15.01
C THR A 243 2.55 -1.40 -15.83
N PHE A 244 3.23 -2.50 -16.19
CA PHE A 244 2.60 -3.64 -16.87
C PHE A 244 1.42 -4.18 -16.03
N LEU A 245 1.67 -4.41 -14.74
CA LEU A 245 0.71 -5.01 -13.85
C LEU A 245 -0.57 -4.16 -13.69
N THR A 246 -0.41 -2.87 -13.35
CA THR A 246 -1.56 -1.98 -13.16
C THR A 246 -2.33 -1.75 -14.45
N THR A 247 -1.64 -1.72 -15.60
CA THR A 247 -2.30 -1.65 -16.90
C THR A 247 -3.19 -2.88 -17.11
N ALA A 248 -2.65 -4.09 -16.89
CA ALA A 248 -3.43 -5.33 -17.03
C ALA A 248 -4.60 -5.40 -16.02
N PHE A 249 -4.39 -4.99 -14.77
CA PHE A 249 -5.43 -5.01 -13.74
C PHE A 249 -6.59 -4.05 -14.03
N ARG A 250 -6.32 -2.90 -14.65
CA ARG A 250 -7.34 -1.91 -15.03
C ARG A 250 -8.25 -2.40 -16.17
N HIS A 251 -7.80 -3.39 -16.95
CA HIS A 251 -8.60 -4.02 -18.02
C HIS A 251 -9.61 -5.04 -17.49
N GLU A 252 -9.43 -5.54 -16.27
CA GLU A 252 -10.38 -6.47 -15.69
C GLU A 252 -11.70 -5.78 -15.29
N PRO A 253 -12.83 -6.52 -15.29
CA PRO A 253 -14.12 -5.98 -14.90
C PRO A 253 -14.10 -5.33 -13.53
N GLN A 254 -14.68 -4.15 -13.41
CA GLN A 254 -14.72 -3.43 -12.14
C GLN A 254 -16.01 -3.71 -11.39
N ILE A 255 -15.88 -4.17 -10.15
CA ILE A 255 -17.01 -4.31 -9.23
C ILE A 255 -17.45 -2.91 -8.75
N PRO A 256 -18.76 -2.65 -8.58
CA PRO A 256 -19.27 -1.33 -8.24
C PRO A 256 -18.79 -0.75 -6.90
N LYS A 257 -18.34 -1.60 -5.96
CA LYS A 257 -17.88 -1.17 -4.64
C LYS A 257 -16.41 -1.49 -4.46
N GLN A 258 -15.63 -0.45 -4.21
CA GLN A 258 -14.18 -0.55 -4.13
C GLN A 258 -13.65 0.21 -2.92
N SER A 259 -12.56 -0.25 -2.35
CA SER A 259 -11.86 0.42 -1.24
C SER A 259 -10.51 0.96 -1.68
N VAL A 260 -10.07 2.04 -1.03
CA VAL A 260 -8.71 2.58 -1.14
C VAL A 260 -8.07 2.52 0.24
N ASP A 261 -6.91 1.88 0.33
CA ASP A 261 -6.15 1.77 1.57
C ASP A 261 -4.65 1.58 1.29
N GLU A 262 -3.85 1.50 2.36
CA GLU A 262 -2.42 1.27 2.30
C GLU A 262 -2.06 -0.22 2.37
N VAL A 263 -1.11 -0.61 1.55
CA VAL A 263 -0.47 -1.93 1.54
C VAL A 263 0.96 -1.81 2.04
N MET A 264 1.40 -2.77 2.85
CA MET A 264 2.80 -2.86 3.31
C MET A 264 3.48 -4.10 2.75
N VAL A 265 4.49 -3.88 1.91
CA VAL A 265 5.37 -4.96 1.43
C VAL A 265 6.57 -5.05 2.35
N ALA A 266 6.61 -6.10 3.18
CA ALA A 266 7.65 -6.27 4.20
C ALA A 266 9.07 -6.24 3.64
N TYR A 267 9.93 -5.44 4.29
CA TYR A 267 11.35 -5.37 3.99
C TYR A 267 12.14 -4.92 5.22
N LYS A 268 13.04 -5.76 5.71
CA LYS A 268 13.86 -5.49 6.89
C LYS A 268 15.25 -4.92 6.54
N GLY A 269 15.69 -5.06 5.28
CA GLY A 269 17.00 -4.58 4.82
C GLY A 269 17.21 -3.06 4.93
N LYS A 270 18.45 -2.60 4.87
CA LYS A 270 18.83 -1.19 4.98
C LYS A 270 19.08 -0.50 3.63
N THR A 271 19.26 -1.26 2.55
CA THR A 271 19.67 -0.73 1.23
C THR A 271 18.63 0.12 0.52
N ALA A 272 17.37 0.11 0.97
CA ALA A 272 16.29 0.95 0.40
C ALA A 272 16.26 2.39 0.98
N GLY A 273 17.11 2.71 1.94
CA GLY A 273 17.12 4.03 2.58
C GLY A 273 15.74 4.43 3.12
N ASN A 274 15.32 5.67 2.90
CA ASN A 274 14.03 6.23 3.35
C ASN A 274 12.82 5.80 2.49
N LEU A 275 12.98 4.96 1.45
CA LEU A 275 11.84 4.26 0.84
C LEU A 275 11.20 3.26 1.82
N ARG A 276 12.01 2.73 2.75
CA ARG A 276 11.51 1.84 3.79
C ARG A 276 10.78 2.67 4.85
N GLN A 277 9.49 2.39 5.03
CA GLN A 277 8.61 3.05 5.99
C GLN A 277 8.37 2.18 7.21
N TYR A 278 8.06 2.83 8.35
CA TYR A 278 7.64 2.16 9.59
C TYR A 278 6.18 2.49 9.89
N ILE A 279 5.32 1.46 10.04
CA ILE A 279 3.93 1.63 10.46
C ILE A 279 3.68 0.74 11.67
N LYS A 280 3.49 1.35 12.84
CA LYS A 280 3.40 0.67 14.15
C LYS A 280 2.30 -0.42 14.20
N ASN A 281 1.16 -0.15 13.58
CA ASN A 281 -0.07 -0.94 13.71
C ASN A 281 -0.23 -2.03 12.63
N LYS A 282 0.67 -2.11 11.63
CA LYS A 282 0.63 -3.18 10.62
C LYS A 282 1.41 -4.42 11.10
N PRO A 283 1.00 -5.63 10.70
CA PRO A 283 1.74 -6.87 11.02
C PRO A 283 3.21 -6.78 10.60
N ASP A 284 3.46 -6.42 9.35
CA ASP A 284 4.76 -6.12 8.79
C ASP A 284 5.06 -4.62 9.03
N LYS A 285 5.68 -4.30 10.17
CA LYS A 285 5.90 -2.90 10.59
C LYS A 285 6.88 -2.13 9.71
N TRP A 286 7.86 -2.82 9.11
CA TRP A 286 8.87 -2.25 8.23
C TRP A 286 8.71 -2.75 6.82
N GLY A 287 8.66 -1.86 5.85
CA GLY A 287 8.54 -2.23 4.44
C GLY A 287 8.31 -1.06 3.51
N PHE A 288 7.91 -1.38 2.29
CA PHE A 288 7.50 -0.39 1.29
C PHE A 288 6.01 -0.13 1.44
N LYS A 289 5.66 1.13 1.49
CA LYS A 289 4.26 1.58 1.53
C LYS A 289 3.77 1.78 0.11
N LEU A 290 2.63 1.19 -0.19
CA LEU A 290 1.89 1.36 -1.42
C LEU A 290 0.47 1.81 -1.08
N PHE A 291 -0.18 2.50 -2.00
CA PHE A 291 -1.61 2.74 -1.93
C PHE A 291 -2.28 1.95 -3.05
N ALA A 292 -3.36 1.29 -2.73
CA ALA A 292 -4.05 0.45 -3.69
C ALA A 292 -5.55 0.72 -3.70
N ARG A 293 -6.18 0.36 -4.82
CA ARG A 293 -7.63 0.34 -4.98
C ARG A 293 -8.07 -1.09 -5.27
N ALA A 294 -8.98 -1.61 -4.44
CA ALA A 294 -9.43 -2.99 -4.49
C ALA A 294 -10.95 -3.13 -4.43
N SER A 295 -11.48 -4.19 -5.04
CA SER A 295 -12.86 -4.63 -4.85
C SER A 295 -13.05 -5.36 -3.52
N GLU A 296 -14.31 -5.54 -3.09
CA GLU A 296 -14.67 -6.27 -1.88
C GLU A 296 -14.25 -7.75 -1.87
N ASP A 297 -14.02 -8.34 -3.04
CA ASP A 297 -13.52 -9.71 -3.21
C ASP A 297 -12.01 -9.85 -3.01
N GLY A 298 -11.28 -8.73 -2.93
CA GLY A 298 -9.84 -8.65 -2.74
C GLY A 298 -9.05 -8.49 -4.04
N PHE A 299 -9.72 -8.28 -5.18
CA PHE A 299 -9.03 -7.98 -6.43
C PHE A 299 -8.46 -6.55 -6.40
N ILE A 300 -7.16 -6.40 -6.63
CA ILE A 300 -6.49 -5.10 -6.73
C ILE A 300 -6.59 -4.59 -8.18
N HIS A 301 -7.20 -3.42 -8.34
CA HIS A 301 -7.35 -2.78 -9.67
C HIS A 301 -6.21 -1.82 -9.99
N ASP A 302 -5.63 -1.21 -8.98
CA ASP A 302 -4.61 -0.18 -9.19
C ASP A 302 -3.70 0.00 -7.98
N ILE A 303 -2.43 0.43 -8.23
CA ILE A 303 -1.41 0.59 -7.20
C ILE A 303 -0.59 1.85 -7.46
N VAL A 304 -0.37 2.64 -6.42
CA VAL A 304 0.56 3.77 -6.39
C VAL A 304 1.70 3.47 -5.41
N LEU A 305 2.93 3.45 -5.90
CA LEU A 305 4.14 3.27 -5.09
C LEU A 305 4.46 4.55 -4.33
N TYR A 306 4.51 4.50 -3.00
CA TYR A 306 4.73 5.68 -2.17
C TYR A 306 6.21 5.94 -1.90
N GLN A 307 6.69 7.12 -2.28
CA GLN A 307 8.07 7.57 -2.05
C GLN A 307 8.17 8.96 -1.37
N GLY A 308 7.11 9.40 -0.72
CA GLY A 308 7.06 10.72 -0.07
C GLY A 308 6.42 11.80 -0.95
N LYS A 309 6.94 13.01 -0.89
CA LYS A 309 6.35 14.19 -1.57
C LYS A 309 6.32 14.08 -3.10
N THR A 310 7.25 13.35 -3.69
CA THR A 310 7.37 13.15 -5.15
C THR A 310 6.63 11.91 -5.66
N THR A 311 5.74 11.32 -4.87
CA THR A 311 5.02 10.10 -5.24
C THR A 311 4.27 10.23 -6.57
N LEU A 312 3.50 11.29 -6.75
CA LEU A 312 2.68 11.47 -7.95
C LEU A 312 3.50 11.95 -9.14
N ASP A 313 4.55 12.74 -8.92
CA ASP A 313 5.48 13.16 -9.98
C ASP A 313 6.17 11.94 -10.62
N ALA A 314 6.58 10.96 -9.81
CA ALA A 314 7.21 9.72 -10.27
C ALA A 314 6.25 8.77 -11.00
N HIS A 315 4.95 8.97 -10.90
CA HIS A 315 3.94 8.17 -11.60
C HIS A 315 3.49 8.80 -12.93
N ASP A 316 4.16 9.86 -13.41
CA ASP A 316 3.78 10.64 -14.60
C ASP A 316 2.31 11.09 -14.59
N VAL A 317 1.77 11.31 -13.40
CA VAL A 317 0.39 11.73 -13.25
C VAL A 317 0.31 13.25 -13.35
N LEU A 318 -0.20 13.75 -14.45
CA LEU A 318 -0.53 15.16 -14.59
C LEU A 318 -1.80 15.46 -13.78
N LEU A 319 -1.61 15.97 -12.57
CA LEU A 319 -2.72 16.42 -11.74
C LEU A 319 -3.45 17.59 -12.41
N MET A 320 -4.78 17.46 -12.52
CA MET A 320 -5.64 18.58 -12.91
C MET A 320 -5.60 19.67 -11.83
N ASN A 321 -5.90 20.92 -12.22
CA ASN A 321 -5.87 22.04 -11.28
C ASN A 321 -6.76 21.82 -10.04
N GLU A 322 -7.89 21.14 -10.20
CA GLU A 322 -8.81 20.77 -9.13
C GLU A 322 -8.21 19.73 -8.17
N GLN A 323 -7.36 18.84 -8.66
CA GLN A 323 -6.65 17.84 -7.85
C GLN A 323 -5.48 18.47 -7.08
N LYS A 324 -4.78 19.44 -7.66
CA LYS A 324 -3.63 20.13 -7.04
C LYS A 324 -3.97 20.86 -5.75
N VAL A 325 -5.23 21.27 -5.57
CA VAL A 325 -5.69 21.95 -4.34
C VAL A 325 -6.03 20.98 -3.20
N LEU A 326 -6.12 19.69 -3.49
CA LEU A 326 -6.35 18.64 -2.50
C LEU A 326 -5.08 18.39 -1.66
N GLY A 327 -5.24 17.94 -0.44
CA GLY A 327 -4.12 17.45 0.37
C GLY A 327 -3.46 16.23 -0.26
N ALA A 328 -2.18 15.99 0.01
CA ALA A 328 -1.40 14.93 -0.65
C ALA A 328 -2.04 13.53 -0.57
N THR A 329 -2.62 13.16 0.58
CA THR A 329 -3.30 11.86 0.73
C THR A 329 -4.61 11.80 -0.06
N SER A 330 -5.35 12.91 -0.11
CA SER A 330 -6.57 13.04 -0.91
C SER A 330 -6.27 13.02 -2.42
N GLN A 331 -5.14 13.57 -2.86
CA GLN A 331 -4.67 13.47 -4.25
C GLN A 331 -4.48 12.02 -4.69
N ILE A 332 -3.95 11.15 -3.81
CA ILE A 332 -3.78 9.73 -4.09
C ILE A 332 -5.12 9.06 -4.39
N VAL A 333 -6.15 9.33 -3.57
CA VAL A 333 -7.51 8.80 -3.82
C VAL A 333 -8.08 9.34 -5.13
N ALA A 334 -7.90 10.63 -5.40
CA ALA A 334 -8.38 11.24 -6.65
C ALA A 334 -7.69 10.63 -7.89
N VAL A 335 -6.40 10.32 -7.81
CA VAL A 335 -5.64 9.63 -8.87
C VAL A 335 -6.14 8.21 -9.05
N LEU A 336 -6.26 7.42 -7.97
CA LEU A 336 -6.78 6.06 -8.06
C LEU A 336 -8.24 6.01 -8.55
N ALA A 337 -9.04 7.03 -8.24
CA ALA A 337 -10.40 7.16 -8.75
C ALA A 337 -10.42 7.51 -10.25
N SER A 338 -9.48 8.31 -10.75
CA SER A 338 -9.42 8.72 -12.17
C SER A 338 -9.08 7.58 -13.13
N THR A 339 -8.53 6.48 -12.61
CA THR A 339 -8.22 5.27 -13.41
C THR A 339 -9.38 4.29 -13.51
N MET A 340 -10.54 4.60 -12.93
CA MET A 340 -11.74 3.77 -13.05
C MET A 340 -12.37 3.92 -14.44
N SER A 341 -12.78 2.80 -15.02
CA SER A 341 -13.47 2.77 -16.32
C SER A 341 -14.87 3.39 -16.25
N SER A 342 -15.55 3.27 -15.09
CA SER A 342 -16.91 3.80 -14.89
C SER A 342 -17.11 4.38 -13.49
N PRO A 343 -16.66 5.63 -13.26
CA PRO A 343 -16.82 6.29 -11.96
C PRO A 343 -18.28 6.46 -11.53
N THR A 344 -19.19 6.64 -12.48
CA THR A 344 -20.64 6.87 -12.21
C THR A 344 -21.35 5.67 -11.62
N THR A 345 -20.85 4.47 -11.86
CA THR A 345 -21.40 3.21 -11.36
C THR A 345 -20.67 2.67 -10.15
N THR A 346 -19.71 3.44 -9.61
CA THR A 346 -18.81 2.99 -8.56
C THR A 346 -18.96 3.83 -7.29
N ALA A 347 -18.86 3.17 -6.13
CA ALA A 347 -18.70 3.78 -4.81
C ALA A 347 -17.34 3.38 -4.22
N ILE A 348 -16.56 4.37 -3.79
CA ILE A 348 -15.27 4.19 -3.15
C ILE A 348 -15.42 4.33 -1.64
N PHE A 349 -14.73 3.46 -0.91
CA PHE A 349 -14.62 3.46 0.55
C PHE A 349 -13.17 3.70 0.97
N ALA A 350 -12.94 4.58 1.95
CA ALA A 350 -11.61 4.86 2.46
C ALA A 350 -11.63 5.13 3.98
N ASP A 351 -10.45 5.11 4.60
CA ASP A 351 -10.33 5.43 6.02
C ASP A 351 -10.05 6.92 6.27
N ASN A 352 -9.94 7.31 7.53
CA ASN A 352 -9.73 8.70 7.94
C ASN A 352 -8.35 9.27 7.57
N PHE A 353 -7.41 8.45 7.10
CA PHE A 353 -6.10 8.90 6.62
C PHE A 353 -6.23 9.77 5.36
N PHE A 354 -7.17 9.43 4.49
CA PHE A 354 -7.39 10.09 3.20
C PHE A 354 -8.37 11.26 3.27
N THR A 355 -9.14 11.36 4.36
CA THR A 355 -10.32 12.20 4.50
C THR A 355 -10.04 13.69 4.32
N SER A 356 -10.81 14.33 3.46
CA SER A 356 -11.06 15.78 3.48
C SER A 356 -12.42 16.08 2.83
N LEU A 357 -13.12 17.09 3.31
CA LEU A 357 -14.39 17.51 2.71
C LEU A 357 -14.22 17.90 1.24
N GLU A 358 -13.05 18.45 0.90
CA GLU A 358 -12.66 18.82 -0.48
C GLU A 358 -12.59 17.58 -1.38
N LEU A 359 -12.06 16.45 -0.89
CA LEU A 359 -12.02 15.19 -1.62
C LEU A 359 -13.42 14.65 -1.89
N VAL A 360 -14.27 14.62 -0.84
CA VAL A 360 -15.68 14.16 -0.97
C VAL A 360 -16.41 14.98 -2.01
N TRP A 361 -16.24 16.29 -1.97
CA TRP A 361 -16.82 17.21 -2.93
C TRP A 361 -16.27 16.99 -4.35
N TYR A 362 -14.95 16.86 -4.50
CA TYR A 362 -14.28 16.58 -5.76
C TYR A 362 -14.85 15.29 -6.42
N LEU A 363 -14.87 14.18 -5.69
CA LEU A 363 -15.37 12.90 -6.21
C LEU A 363 -16.86 12.98 -6.59
N ARG A 364 -17.67 13.68 -5.79
CA ARG A 364 -19.09 13.91 -6.09
C ARG A 364 -19.29 14.68 -7.40
N VAL A 365 -18.52 15.75 -7.64
CA VAL A 365 -18.57 16.51 -8.90
C VAL A 365 -18.25 15.61 -10.09
N HIS A 366 -17.29 14.68 -9.91
CA HIS A 366 -16.93 13.67 -10.93
C HIS A 366 -17.87 12.47 -10.94
N LYS A 367 -19.03 12.56 -10.25
CA LYS A 367 -20.08 11.55 -10.19
C LYS A 367 -19.61 10.20 -9.63
N CYS A 368 -18.50 10.16 -8.90
CA CYS A 368 -18.06 9.03 -8.13
C CYS A 368 -18.63 9.12 -6.71
N ARG A 369 -19.30 8.08 -6.25
CA ARG A 369 -19.78 8.03 -4.86
C ARG A 369 -18.65 7.67 -3.93
N TYR A 370 -18.70 8.24 -2.73
CA TYR A 370 -17.61 8.10 -1.77
C TYR A 370 -18.13 8.01 -0.34
N THR A 371 -17.54 7.12 0.45
CA THR A 371 -17.82 6.97 1.88
C THR A 371 -16.51 6.75 2.64
N GLU A 372 -16.29 7.54 3.68
CA GLU A 372 -15.07 7.47 4.47
C GLU A 372 -15.33 7.71 5.96
N THR A 373 -14.43 7.19 6.82
CA THR A 373 -14.36 7.65 8.21
C THR A 373 -13.69 9.02 8.27
N ALA A 374 -14.03 9.84 9.25
CA ALA A 374 -13.61 11.23 9.29
C ALA A 374 -13.13 11.67 10.68
N ARG A 375 -12.08 12.51 10.72
CA ARG A 375 -11.65 13.22 11.92
C ARG A 375 -12.30 14.60 11.97
N ASP A 376 -12.71 15.06 13.15
CA ASP A 376 -13.43 16.33 13.34
C ASP A 376 -12.69 17.54 12.78
N ASN A 377 -11.35 17.55 12.84
CA ASN A 377 -10.53 18.64 12.33
C ASN A 377 -10.50 18.74 10.79
N ARG A 378 -10.97 17.72 10.07
CA ARG A 378 -10.96 17.66 8.60
C ARG A 378 -12.33 17.87 7.93
N ILE A 379 -13.41 17.96 8.72
CA ILE A 379 -14.79 18.00 8.21
C ILE A 379 -15.51 19.34 8.43
N ARG A 380 -14.78 20.41 8.75
CA ARG A 380 -15.32 21.77 8.93
C ARG A 380 -16.48 21.85 9.96
N LYS A 381 -16.42 21.05 11.02
CA LYS A 381 -17.35 21.08 12.18
C LYS A 381 -18.84 21.08 11.77
N PRO A 382 -19.35 20.03 11.12
CA PRO A 382 -20.78 19.91 10.89
C PRO A 382 -21.54 19.99 12.24
N PRO A 383 -22.79 20.52 12.29
CA PRO A 383 -23.54 20.69 13.54
C PRO A 383 -24.05 19.36 14.10
N LEU A 384 -23.12 18.48 14.46
CA LEU A 384 -23.34 17.19 15.09
C LEU A 384 -23.07 17.27 16.59
N LYS A 385 -23.70 16.42 17.39
CA LYS A 385 -23.35 16.23 18.80
C LYS A 385 -21.86 15.90 18.89
N SER A 386 -21.16 16.47 19.86
CA SER A 386 -19.72 16.22 20.01
C SER A 386 -19.43 14.74 20.33
N ILE A 387 -18.25 14.24 19.96
CA ILE A 387 -17.80 12.89 20.31
C ILE A 387 -17.84 12.70 21.84
N LYS A 388 -17.40 13.73 22.60
CA LYS A 388 -17.42 13.70 24.07
C LYS A 388 -18.85 13.53 24.65
N GLU A 389 -19.85 14.13 24.03
CA GLU A 389 -21.26 13.96 24.42
C GLU A 389 -21.78 12.57 24.08
N MET A 390 -21.47 12.06 22.88
CA MET A 390 -21.92 10.75 22.46
C MET A 390 -21.20 9.61 23.21
N ASP A 391 -19.94 9.79 23.61
CA ASP A 391 -19.17 8.77 24.31
C ASP A 391 -19.49 8.66 25.82
N LYS A 392 -20.36 9.53 26.36
CA LYS A 392 -20.84 9.40 27.76
C LYS A 392 -21.46 8.01 27.96
N LYS A 393 -21.21 7.40 29.12
CA LYS A 393 -21.72 6.06 29.49
C LYS A 393 -23.25 5.96 29.46
N VAL A 394 -23.95 7.07 29.73
CA VAL A 394 -25.43 7.14 29.70
C VAL A 394 -26.00 7.09 28.28
N VAL A 395 -25.20 7.34 27.25
CA VAL A 395 -25.65 7.26 25.85
C VAL A 395 -25.54 5.80 25.39
N PRO A 396 -26.67 5.14 25.03
CA PRO A 396 -26.63 3.76 24.61
C PRO A 396 -25.94 3.58 23.26
N ARG A 397 -25.45 2.36 23.02
CA ARG A 397 -24.91 1.97 21.69
C ARG A 397 -26.04 1.98 20.66
N GLY A 398 -25.68 2.24 19.40
CA GLY A 398 -26.62 2.29 18.29
C GLY A 398 -27.23 3.66 18.01
N ILE A 399 -27.04 4.64 18.91
CA ILE A 399 -27.52 6.02 18.67
C ILE A 399 -26.64 6.64 17.57
N CYS A 400 -27.31 7.37 16.66
CA CYS A 400 -26.65 8.18 15.64
C CYS A 400 -27.16 9.63 15.65
N ASP A 401 -26.30 10.52 15.15
CA ASP A 401 -26.61 11.90 14.85
C ASP A 401 -26.09 12.22 13.44
N TYR A 402 -26.84 12.96 12.64
CA TYR A 402 -26.49 13.18 11.24
C TYR A 402 -27.01 14.50 10.70
N VAL A 403 -26.33 15.00 9.67
CA VAL A 403 -26.73 16.17 8.89
C VAL A 403 -26.28 15.97 7.44
N THR A 404 -26.99 16.56 6.50
CA THR A 404 -26.62 16.55 5.07
C THR A 404 -26.38 17.98 4.60
N SER A 405 -25.32 18.19 3.82
CA SER A 405 -25.00 19.49 3.22
C SER A 405 -25.88 19.79 2.00
N ASP A 406 -25.97 21.07 1.61
CA ASP A 406 -26.62 21.49 0.36
C ASP A 406 -26.04 20.74 -0.86
N ASP A 407 -24.74 20.45 -0.81
CA ASP A 407 -24.07 19.66 -1.86
C ASP A 407 -24.39 18.16 -1.77
N GLY A 408 -25.26 17.70 -0.85
CA GLY A 408 -25.64 16.28 -0.68
C GLY A 408 -24.51 15.41 -0.15
N ILE A 409 -23.73 15.93 0.80
CA ILE A 409 -22.75 15.17 1.57
C ILE A 409 -23.35 14.90 2.95
N LEU A 410 -23.53 13.63 3.29
CA LEU A 410 -23.95 13.21 4.62
C LEU A 410 -22.75 13.23 5.56
N ALA A 411 -22.91 13.84 6.74
CA ALA A 411 -22.04 13.65 7.88
C ALA A 411 -22.83 12.94 8.98
N VAL A 412 -22.33 11.79 9.44
CA VAL A 412 -23.01 10.96 10.45
C VAL A 412 -22.06 10.57 11.55
N ARG A 413 -22.53 10.61 12.80
CA ARG A 413 -21.88 10.01 13.98
C ARG A 413 -22.73 8.87 14.49
N TRP A 414 -22.08 7.76 14.72
CA TRP A 414 -22.72 6.57 15.27
C TRP A 414 -21.93 6.05 16.47
N LYS A 415 -22.63 5.76 17.55
CA LYS A 415 -22.04 5.19 18.76
C LYS A 415 -22.07 3.68 18.74
N ASP A 416 -20.88 3.09 18.63
CA ASP A 416 -20.63 1.70 18.98
C ASP A 416 -19.93 1.63 20.37
N LYS A 417 -18.81 0.98 20.51
CA LYS A 417 -17.96 1.04 21.70
C LYS A 417 -17.35 2.42 21.86
N LYS A 418 -16.91 3.02 20.74
CA LYS A 418 -16.51 4.42 20.58
C LYS A 418 -17.36 5.05 19.47
N THR A 419 -17.50 6.36 19.50
CA THR A 419 -18.20 7.09 18.45
C THR A 419 -17.34 7.14 17.19
N VAL A 420 -17.94 6.78 16.05
CA VAL A 420 -17.32 6.86 14.71
C VAL A 420 -18.04 7.95 13.93
N THR A 421 -17.26 8.78 13.21
CA THR A 421 -17.80 9.79 12.30
C THR A 421 -17.52 9.35 10.86
N LEU A 422 -18.52 9.40 9.97
CA LEU A 422 -18.38 9.16 8.54
C LEU A 422 -18.89 10.34 7.73
N LEU A 423 -18.29 10.50 6.54
CA LEU A 423 -18.83 11.29 5.43
C LEU A 423 -19.26 10.34 4.32
N SER A 424 -20.39 10.64 3.67
CA SER A 424 -20.88 9.83 2.55
C SER A 424 -21.62 10.65 1.50
N THR A 425 -21.44 10.28 0.24
CA THR A 425 -22.27 10.69 -0.91
C THR A 425 -22.98 9.50 -1.54
N ASP A 426 -22.81 8.29 -0.96
CA ASP A 426 -23.35 7.03 -1.48
C ASP A 426 -24.67 6.65 -0.79
N MET A 427 -24.67 6.59 0.52
CA MET A 427 -25.78 6.02 1.28
C MET A 427 -26.11 6.86 2.52
N GLY A 428 -27.40 6.93 2.86
CA GLY A 428 -27.91 7.62 4.04
C GLY A 428 -27.93 6.75 5.30
N VAL A 429 -28.59 7.28 6.32
CA VAL A 429 -28.78 6.63 7.61
C VAL A 429 -29.86 5.55 7.52
N VAL A 430 -30.96 5.83 6.83
CA VAL A 430 -32.10 4.92 6.66
C VAL A 430 -31.91 4.06 5.40
N PRO A 431 -32.29 2.75 5.43
CA PRO A 431 -32.93 2.03 6.52
C PRO A 431 -31.97 1.65 7.65
N MET A 432 -32.44 1.82 8.89
CA MET A 432 -31.71 1.31 10.05
C MET A 432 -31.72 -0.22 10.04
N SER A 433 -30.58 -0.81 10.36
CA SER A 433 -30.38 -2.26 10.49
C SER A 433 -29.84 -2.59 11.88
N SER A 434 -29.55 -3.85 12.15
CA SER A 434 -28.84 -4.26 13.35
C SER A 434 -27.54 -4.97 13.01
N VAL A 435 -26.52 -4.80 13.86
CA VAL A 435 -25.25 -5.53 13.82
C VAL A 435 -25.03 -6.21 15.16
N ILE A 436 -24.54 -7.43 15.13
CA ILE A 436 -24.26 -8.19 16.35
C ILE A 436 -22.93 -7.71 16.93
N ARG A 437 -22.94 -7.27 18.19
CA ARG A 437 -21.75 -6.78 18.91
C ARG A 437 -21.61 -7.47 20.26
N TYR A 438 -20.38 -7.76 20.66
CA TYR A 438 -20.11 -8.28 21.99
C TYR A 438 -20.29 -7.18 23.04
N CYS A 439 -21.10 -7.46 24.07
CA CYS A 439 -21.27 -6.62 25.25
C CYS A 439 -20.36 -7.14 26.37
N SER A 440 -19.47 -6.28 26.90
CA SER A 440 -18.56 -6.66 27.99
C SER A 440 -19.28 -6.80 29.33
N GLU A 441 -20.42 -6.14 29.50
CA GLU A 441 -21.23 -6.14 30.74
C GLU A 441 -22.02 -7.44 30.87
N THR A 442 -22.72 -7.83 29.80
CA THR A 442 -23.56 -9.05 29.79
C THR A 442 -22.76 -10.28 29.35
N LYS A 443 -21.51 -10.10 28.85
CA LYS A 443 -20.65 -11.17 28.26
C LYS A 443 -21.34 -11.91 27.11
N MET A 444 -22.33 -11.31 26.48
CA MET A 444 -23.09 -11.88 25.38
C MET A 444 -22.98 -11.02 24.10
N LYS A 445 -23.36 -11.63 22.98
CA LYS A 445 -23.51 -10.92 21.71
C LYS A 445 -24.93 -10.37 21.61
N GLU A 446 -25.04 -9.05 21.44
CA GLU A 446 -26.30 -8.33 21.40
C GLU A 446 -26.49 -7.58 20.07
N PRO A 447 -27.74 -7.41 19.59
CA PRO A 447 -28.01 -6.61 18.42
C PRO A 447 -27.89 -5.11 18.78
N VAL A 448 -27.13 -4.37 17.99
CA VAL A 448 -26.96 -2.91 18.10
C VAL A 448 -27.52 -2.27 16.84
N SER A 449 -28.38 -1.24 17.01
CA SER A 449 -28.91 -0.49 15.87
C SER A 449 -27.78 0.16 15.06
N CYS A 450 -27.84 0.02 13.72
CA CYS A 450 -26.77 0.43 12.83
C CYS A 450 -27.31 1.15 11.59
N PRO A 451 -26.86 2.38 11.30
CA PRO A 451 -27.20 3.08 10.07
C PRO A 451 -26.76 2.33 8.81
N ALA A 452 -27.54 2.45 7.72
CA ALA A 452 -27.23 1.80 6.46
C ALA A 452 -25.83 2.15 5.93
N VAL A 453 -25.43 3.42 6.02
CA VAL A 453 -24.10 3.88 5.59
C VAL A 453 -22.97 3.19 6.37
N ILE A 454 -23.11 2.98 7.68
CA ILE A 454 -22.12 2.29 8.52
C ILE A 454 -22.03 0.81 8.13
N LYS A 455 -23.18 0.17 7.88
CA LYS A 455 -23.23 -1.21 7.44
C LYS A 455 -22.54 -1.38 6.07
N SER A 456 -22.82 -0.46 5.14
CA SER A 456 -22.19 -0.43 3.80
C SER A 456 -20.68 -0.24 3.91
N TYR A 457 -20.22 0.72 4.73
CA TYR A 457 -18.79 0.96 4.96
C TYR A 457 -18.08 -0.30 5.49
N ASN A 458 -18.62 -0.91 6.54
CA ASN A 458 -18.01 -2.12 7.13
C ASN A 458 -18.00 -3.33 6.19
N ALA A 459 -18.91 -3.40 5.24
CA ALA A 459 -18.96 -4.49 4.27
C ALA A 459 -17.92 -4.32 3.16
N ASN A 460 -17.60 -3.06 2.78
CA ASN A 460 -16.86 -2.80 1.54
C ASN A 460 -15.45 -2.22 1.76
N MET A 461 -15.09 -1.77 2.98
CA MET A 461 -13.76 -1.20 3.25
C MET A 461 -12.64 -2.26 3.25
N GLY A 462 -12.96 -3.53 3.52
CA GLY A 462 -11.99 -4.60 3.73
C GLY A 462 -11.38 -5.24 2.48
N GLY A 463 -11.51 -4.65 1.29
CA GLY A 463 -11.00 -5.26 0.05
C GLY A 463 -9.48 -5.45 0.05
N ILE A 464 -8.74 -4.44 0.49
CA ILE A 464 -7.27 -4.50 0.56
C ILE A 464 -6.80 -5.43 1.66
N ASP A 465 -7.41 -5.41 2.85
CA ASP A 465 -7.10 -6.36 3.92
C ASP A 465 -7.32 -7.82 3.47
N LYS A 466 -8.34 -8.06 2.64
CA LYS A 466 -8.61 -9.38 2.07
C LYS A 466 -7.54 -9.77 1.05
N SER A 467 -7.11 -8.85 0.18
CA SER A 467 -5.99 -9.09 -0.72
C SER A 467 -4.71 -9.43 0.05
N ASP A 468 -4.37 -8.63 1.07
CA ASP A 468 -3.21 -8.88 1.93
C ASP A 468 -3.28 -10.27 2.60
N MET A 469 -4.45 -10.64 3.12
CA MET A 469 -4.67 -11.97 3.68
C MET A 469 -4.41 -13.08 2.66
N LEU A 470 -4.92 -12.95 1.42
CA LEU A 470 -4.73 -13.93 0.35
C LEU A 470 -3.27 -14.04 -0.07
N VAL A 471 -2.58 -12.92 -0.22
CA VAL A 471 -1.13 -12.87 -0.50
C VAL A 471 -0.34 -13.61 0.58
N HIS A 472 -0.70 -13.46 1.86
CA HIS A 472 0.03 -14.10 2.95
C HIS A 472 -0.14 -15.62 3.02
N LEU A 473 -1.17 -16.20 2.38
CA LEU A 473 -1.39 -17.65 2.41
C LEU A 473 -0.27 -18.43 1.70
N TYR A 474 0.26 -17.90 0.60
CA TYR A 474 1.26 -18.59 -0.25
C TYR A 474 2.39 -17.65 -0.66
N ARG A 475 2.73 -16.72 0.21
CA ARG A 475 3.73 -15.68 -0.03
C ARG A 475 5.08 -16.28 -0.42
N ILE A 476 5.66 -15.81 -1.52
CA ILE A 476 6.98 -16.22 -1.99
C ILE A 476 8.06 -15.81 -0.97
N PRO A 477 8.86 -16.78 -0.46
CA PRO A 477 9.88 -16.53 0.56
C PRO A 477 11.13 -15.88 -0.06
N MET A 478 11.04 -14.59 -0.44
CA MET A 478 12.14 -13.86 -1.03
C MET A 478 12.98 -13.16 0.05
N LYS A 479 13.97 -13.86 0.60
CA LYS A 479 15.01 -13.25 1.45
C LYS A 479 16.05 -12.61 0.51
N SER A 480 16.26 -11.29 0.57
CA SER A 480 17.29 -10.59 -0.21
C SER A 480 17.62 -9.22 0.38
N LYS A 481 18.93 -8.86 0.38
CA LYS A 481 19.38 -7.50 0.71
C LYS A 481 19.00 -6.51 -0.41
N ARG A 482 18.84 -6.96 -1.66
CA ARG A 482 18.40 -6.15 -2.79
C ARG A 482 16.90 -5.86 -2.68
N TRP A 483 16.59 -4.64 -2.35
CA TRP A 483 15.24 -4.18 -2.03
C TRP A 483 14.21 -4.44 -3.14
N TYR A 484 14.59 -4.28 -4.39
CA TYR A 484 13.71 -4.42 -5.54
C TYR A 484 13.24 -5.87 -5.79
N LEU A 485 14.01 -6.88 -5.36
CA LEU A 485 13.58 -8.28 -5.46
C LEU A 485 12.40 -8.58 -4.52
N ARG A 486 12.28 -7.86 -3.41
CA ARG A 486 11.15 -8.02 -2.53
C ARG A 486 9.86 -7.49 -3.16
N LEU A 487 9.94 -6.36 -3.86
CA LEU A 487 8.83 -5.83 -4.64
C LEU A 487 8.49 -6.71 -5.86
N PHE A 488 9.50 -7.29 -6.51
CA PHE A 488 9.29 -8.26 -7.58
C PHE A 488 8.53 -9.52 -7.07
N ALA A 489 8.91 -10.07 -5.91
CA ALA A 489 8.15 -11.16 -5.31
C ALA A 489 6.70 -10.76 -5.01
N TYR A 490 6.46 -9.54 -4.52
CA TYR A 490 5.12 -9.03 -4.30
C TYR A 490 4.31 -8.88 -5.60
N VAL A 491 4.94 -8.47 -6.70
CA VAL A 491 4.30 -8.43 -8.04
C VAL A 491 3.80 -9.83 -8.45
N LEU A 492 4.60 -10.88 -8.19
CA LEU A 492 4.18 -12.27 -8.43
C LEU A 492 3.04 -12.68 -7.51
N ASP A 493 3.17 -12.41 -6.22
CA ASP A 493 2.17 -12.77 -5.20
C ASP A 493 0.80 -12.16 -5.53
N ILE A 494 0.76 -10.87 -5.87
CA ILE A 494 -0.50 -10.16 -6.16
C ILE A 494 -1.10 -10.58 -7.50
N SER A 495 -0.25 -10.91 -8.49
CA SER A 495 -0.74 -11.43 -9.78
C SER A 495 -1.41 -12.79 -9.63
N LEU A 496 -0.85 -13.67 -8.79
CA LEU A 496 -1.45 -14.96 -8.46
C LEU A 496 -2.76 -14.78 -7.71
N THR A 497 -2.79 -13.86 -6.74
CA THR A 497 -4.00 -13.56 -5.96
C THR A 497 -5.10 -13.04 -6.86
N ASN A 498 -4.81 -12.07 -7.72
CA ASN A 498 -5.78 -11.52 -8.67
C ASN A 498 -6.25 -12.59 -9.68
N ALA A 499 -5.32 -13.41 -10.22
CA ALA A 499 -5.67 -14.50 -11.12
C ALA A 499 -6.63 -15.50 -10.45
N TRP A 500 -6.39 -15.83 -9.18
CA TRP A 500 -7.26 -16.72 -8.43
C TRP A 500 -8.64 -16.10 -8.15
N VAL A 501 -8.70 -14.79 -7.83
CA VAL A 501 -9.97 -14.09 -7.61
C VAL A 501 -10.83 -14.09 -8.86
N VAL A 502 -10.23 -13.89 -10.05
CA VAL A 502 -10.97 -13.90 -11.33
C VAL A 502 -11.34 -15.31 -11.77
N TYR A 503 -10.50 -16.31 -11.47
CA TYR A 503 -10.78 -17.73 -11.80
C TYR A 503 -11.96 -18.30 -11.01
N ARG A 504 -12.14 -17.89 -9.74
CA ARG A 504 -13.15 -18.39 -8.79
C ARG A 504 -14.57 -17.94 -9.13
#